data_dcf8882c4ac55d267578ad5a75ca8873
#
_entry.id   dcf8882c4ac55d267578ad5a75ca8873
#
_cell.length_a   1.000
_cell.length_b   1.000
_cell.length_c   1.000
_cell.angle_alpha   90.00
_cell.angle_beta   90.00
_cell.angle_gamma   90.00
#
_symmetry.space_group_name_H-M   'P 1'
#
loop_
_entity.id
_entity.type
_entity.pdbx_description
1 polymer ?
#
loop_
_entity_poly.entity_id
_entity_poly.type
_entity_poly.pdbx_seq_one_letter_code
_entity_poly.pdbx_strand_id
1 'polypeptide(L)'
;KNIMKYVVTGGAGFIGSHITKKLIERGDIVTVVDNMNTGKEKNLESVRDKINFVKGDILDMDLLDGITKDADGVFHQAALASVQDSFDEPDKYHNVNVNGTENILKLSKKHGFKVVYASSSSVYGNPIRIPIKESDDKNPINPYAETKLKKEELAIKYSKMGVNVIGLRYFNVFGK
;
A
#
# COMPACT_ATOMS: atom_id res chain seq x y z
N LYS A 1 -12.98 3.70 23.62
CA LYS A 1 -12.42 3.28 22.33
C LYS A 1 -10.90 3.48 22.41
N ASN A 2 -10.11 2.44 22.19
CA ASN A 2 -8.65 2.59 22.19
C ASN A 2 -8.22 3.39 20.97
N ILE A 3 -7.36 4.39 21.19
CA ILE A 3 -6.71 5.16 20.13
C ILE A 3 -5.59 4.29 19.54
N MET A 4 -5.60 4.10 18.24
CA MET A 4 -4.60 3.30 17.53
C MET A 4 -3.66 4.20 16.75
N LYS A 5 -2.43 3.72 16.53
CA LYS A 5 -1.41 4.41 15.74
C LYS A 5 -1.26 3.73 14.39
N TYR A 6 -1.52 4.45 13.32
CA TYR A 6 -1.41 3.94 11.97
C TYR A 6 -0.40 4.70 11.13
N VAL A 7 0.28 3.97 10.26
CA VAL A 7 1.07 4.55 9.18
C VAL A 7 0.33 4.30 7.86
N VAL A 8 0.21 5.34 7.04
CA VAL A 8 -0.37 5.25 5.69
C VAL A 8 0.72 5.61 4.69
N THR A 9 1.24 4.62 3.96
CA THR A 9 2.17 4.88 2.85
C THR A 9 1.37 5.26 1.61
N GLY A 10 1.87 6.21 0.83
CA GLY A 10 1.10 6.75 -0.30
C GLY A 10 -0.14 7.54 0.16
N GLY A 11 -0.10 8.10 1.36
CA GLY A 11 -1.24 8.77 1.96
C GLY A 11 -1.64 10.11 1.31
N ALA A 12 -0.80 10.69 0.46
CA ALA A 12 -1.13 11.86 -0.36
C ALA A 12 -1.77 11.50 -1.71
N GLY A 13 -1.86 10.20 -2.03
CA GLY A 13 -2.57 9.69 -3.20
C GLY A 13 -4.09 9.68 -2.99
N PHE A 14 -4.84 9.29 -4.03
CA PHE A 14 -6.31 9.27 -3.98
C PHE A 14 -6.83 8.33 -2.88
N ILE A 15 -6.51 7.05 -2.93
CA ILE A 15 -7.01 6.07 -1.97
C ILE A 15 -6.41 6.34 -0.57
N GLY A 16 -5.09 6.55 -0.49
CA GLY A 16 -4.40 6.78 0.78
C GLY A 16 -4.92 7.99 1.55
N SER A 17 -5.28 9.07 0.87
CA SER A 17 -5.84 10.27 1.51
C SER A 17 -7.22 10.03 2.11
N HIS A 18 -8.07 9.22 1.46
CA HIS A 18 -9.36 8.84 2.00
C HIS A 18 -9.23 7.93 3.22
N ILE A 19 -8.30 6.98 3.20
CA ILE A 19 -7.98 6.14 4.37
C ILE A 19 -7.50 7.05 5.52
N THR A 20 -6.57 7.97 5.26
CA THR A 20 -6.04 8.90 6.24
C THR A 20 -7.16 9.72 6.90
N LYS A 21 -8.05 10.34 6.10
CA LYS A 21 -9.18 11.09 6.62
C LYS A 21 -10.09 10.24 7.50
N LYS A 22 -10.36 9.02 7.06
CA LYS A 22 -11.23 8.10 7.82
C LYS A 22 -10.64 7.68 9.16
N LEU A 23 -9.33 7.46 9.22
CA LEU A 23 -8.63 7.16 10.48
C LEU A 23 -8.67 8.36 11.44
N ILE A 24 -8.45 9.58 10.93
CA ILE A 24 -8.56 10.81 11.72
C ILE A 24 -9.99 11.01 12.26
N GLU A 25 -11.02 10.78 11.43
CA GLU A 25 -12.42 10.83 11.87
C GLU A 25 -12.72 9.82 12.99
N ARG A 26 -12.05 8.70 13.01
CA ARG A 26 -12.14 7.69 14.07
C ARG A 26 -11.46 8.11 15.38
N GLY A 27 -10.60 9.13 15.33
CA GLY A 27 -9.80 9.60 16.45
C GLY A 27 -8.48 8.86 16.62
N ASP A 28 -7.98 8.21 15.56
CA ASP A 28 -6.69 7.52 15.57
C ASP A 28 -5.53 8.50 15.30
N ILE A 29 -4.33 8.11 15.71
CA ILE A 29 -3.08 8.85 15.41
C ILE A 29 -2.55 8.33 14.07
N VAL A 30 -2.31 9.24 13.13
CA VAL A 30 -1.91 8.87 11.76
C VAL A 30 -0.61 9.53 11.37
N THR A 31 0.35 8.73 10.94
CA THR A 31 1.54 9.15 10.22
C THR A 31 1.37 8.82 8.74
N VAL A 32 1.49 9.82 7.89
CA VAL A 32 1.48 9.65 6.43
C VAL A 32 2.93 9.72 5.93
N VAL A 33 3.34 8.74 5.12
CA VAL A 33 4.58 8.81 4.36
C VAL A 33 4.28 8.78 2.86
N ASP A 34 4.82 9.77 2.14
CA ASP A 34 4.64 9.91 0.70
C ASP A 34 5.87 10.63 0.11
N ASN A 35 6.40 10.16 -1.01
CA ASN A 35 7.50 10.83 -1.69
C ASN A 35 7.04 11.97 -2.60
N MET A 36 5.72 12.17 -2.72
CA MET A 36 5.06 13.20 -3.53
C MET A 36 5.30 13.08 -5.05
N ASN A 37 5.69 11.90 -5.52
CA ASN A 37 5.87 11.67 -6.96
C ASN A 37 4.53 11.84 -7.73
N THR A 38 3.45 11.27 -7.21
CA THR A 38 2.09 11.43 -7.74
C THR A 38 1.09 11.95 -6.72
N GLY A 39 1.45 11.93 -5.45
CA GLY A 39 0.66 12.47 -4.33
C GLY A 39 0.50 13.98 -4.45
N LYS A 40 -0.61 14.49 -3.92
CA LYS A 40 -0.94 15.94 -3.95
C LYS A 40 -1.25 16.42 -2.54
N GLU A 41 -0.64 17.53 -2.12
CA GLU A 41 -0.90 18.15 -0.81
C GLU A 41 -2.39 18.47 -0.61
N LYS A 42 -3.05 18.92 -1.67
CA LYS A 42 -4.49 19.20 -1.66
C LYS A 42 -5.33 18.02 -1.15
N ASN A 43 -4.90 16.78 -1.40
CA ASN A 43 -5.63 15.62 -0.94
C ASN A 43 -5.65 15.48 0.59
N LEU A 44 -4.69 16.08 1.27
CA LEU A 44 -4.55 16.02 2.74
C LEU A 44 -4.93 17.35 3.44
N GLU A 45 -5.31 18.39 2.69
CA GLU A 45 -5.54 19.74 3.21
C GLU A 45 -6.47 19.74 4.43
N SER A 46 -7.59 19.02 4.37
CA SER A 46 -8.59 19.00 5.45
C SER A 46 -8.14 18.31 6.75
N VAL A 47 -7.03 17.59 6.72
CA VAL A 47 -6.49 16.85 7.86
C VAL A 47 -5.02 17.16 8.15
N ARG A 48 -4.44 18.14 7.44
CA ARG A 48 -3.00 18.43 7.48
C ARG A 48 -2.48 18.69 8.89
N ASP A 49 -3.26 19.41 9.70
CA ASP A 49 -2.91 19.76 11.09
C ASP A 49 -3.11 18.60 12.09
N LYS A 50 -3.73 17.50 11.64
CA LYS A 50 -4.09 16.35 12.48
C LYS A 50 -3.23 15.13 12.22
N ILE A 51 -2.36 15.19 11.22
CA ILE A 51 -1.49 14.09 10.82
C ILE A 51 -0.01 14.43 11.06
N ASN A 52 0.79 13.40 11.29
CA ASN A 52 2.23 13.51 11.14
C ASN A 52 2.59 13.19 9.68
N PHE A 53 2.98 14.20 8.90
CA PHE A 53 3.37 14.03 7.51
C PHE A 53 4.88 13.92 7.38
N VAL A 54 5.34 12.82 6.78
CA VAL A 54 6.74 12.53 6.49
C VAL A 54 6.93 12.44 4.98
N LYS A 55 7.68 13.36 4.39
CA LYS A 55 8.10 13.23 3.01
C LYS A 55 9.25 12.21 2.92
N GLY A 56 8.98 11.06 2.32
CA GLY A 56 9.96 9.98 2.26
C GLY A 56 9.56 8.87 1.30
N ASP A 57 10.50 7.97 1.05
CA ASP A 57 10.33 6.86 0.12
C ASP A 57 10.21 5.53 0.87
N ILE A 58 9.37 4.62 0.36
CA ILE A 58 9.22 3.27 0.91
C ILE A 58 10.44 2.37 0.69
N LEU A 59 11.40 2.83 -0.09
CA LEU A 59 12.70 2.17 -0.26
C LEU A 59 13.70 2.55 0.84
N ASP A 60 13.42 3.62 1.61
CA ASP A 60 14.23 4.04 2.74
C ASP A 60 13.86 3.24 4.00
N MET A 61 14.64 2.20 4.25
CA MET A 61 14.40 1.24 5.32
C MET A 61 14.56 1.87 6.71
N ASP A 62 15.53 2.77 6.88
CA ASP A 62 15.80 3.42 8.18
C ASP A 62 14.68 4.39 8.53
N LEU A 63 14.20 5.16 7.56
CA LEU A 63 13.04 6.03 7.72
C LEU A 63 11.80 5.21 8.09
N LEU A 64 11.52 4.14 7.35
CA LEU A 64 10.37 3.27 7.62
C LEU A 64 10.46 2.62 9.01
N ASP A 65 11.63 2.12 9.41
CA ASP A 65 11.84 1.53 10.74
C ASP A 65 11.51 2.54 11.85
N GLY A 66 11.98 3.78 11.70
CA GLY A 66 11.73 4.85 12.66
C GLY A 66 10.25 5.20 12.85
N ILE A 67 9.47 5.22 11.76
CA ILE A 67 8.05 5.62 11.79
C ILE A 67 7.09 4.47 12.09
N THR A 68 7.51 3.20 11.92
CA THR A 68 6.63 2.04 12.10
C THR A 68 6.83 1.30 13.42
N LYS A 69 7.91 1.56 14.16
CA LYS A 69 8.27 0.83 15.39
C LYS A 69 7.17 0.77 16.45
N ASP A 70 6.36 1.84 16.55
CA ASP A 70 5.28 1.96 17.54
C ASP A 70 3.89 1.91 16.86
N ALA A 71 3.80 1.48 15.61
CA ALA A 71 2.55 1.40 14.90
C ALA A 71 1.76 0.14 15.27
N ASP A 72 0.43 0.27 15.37
CA ASP A 72 -0.50 -0.85 15.49
C ASP A 72 -0.81 -1.46 14.12
N GLY A 73 -0.73 -0.65 13.06
CA GLY A 73 -0.98 -1.11 11.71
C GLY A 73 -0.45 -0.16 10.64
N VAL A 74 -0.22 -0.72 9.47
CA VAL A 74 0.21 0.01 8.27
C VAL A 74 -0.77 -0.22 7.13
N PHE A 75 -1.31 0.86 6.58
CA PHE A 75 -2.03 0.85 5.31
C PHE A 75 -1.04 1.18 4.19
N HIS A 76 -0.61 0.13 3.48
CA HIS A 76 0.42 0.26 2.45
C HIS A 76 -0.21 0.49 1.08
N GLN A 77 -0.37 1.77 0.72
CA GLN A 77 -0.99 2.21 -0.55
C GLN A 77 0.05 2.73 -1.55
N ALA A 78 1.27 3.04 -1.11
CA ALA A 78 2.33 3.53 -2.00
C ALA A 78 2.67 2.51 -3.09
N ALA A 79 2.60 2.96 -4.34
CA ALA A 79 2.96 2.18 -5.52
C ALA A 79 3.09 3.08 -6.75
N LEU A 80 3.81 2.61 -7.76
CA LEU A 80 3.68 3.10 -9.12
C LEU A 80 2.48 2.40 -9.77
N ALA A 81 1.56 3.15 -10.37
CA ALA A 81 0.25 2.66 -10.77
C ALA A 81 -0.06 2.75 -12.29
N SER A 82 0.75 3.47 -13.06
CA SER A 82 0.57 3.58 -14.51
C SER A 82 0.93 2.26 -15.20
N VAL A 83 -0.04 1.64 -15.86
CA VAL A 83 0.20 0.43 -16.66
C VAL A 83 1.14 0.75 -17.83
N GLN A 84 0.92 1.89 -18.51
CA GLN A 84 1.74 2.30 -19.64
C GLN A 84 3.21 2.46 -19.26
N ASP A 85 3.49 3.23 -18.20
CA ASP A 85 4.87 3.48 -17.76
C ASP A 85 5.57 2.22 -17.26
N SER A 86 4.80 1.20 -16.85
CA SER A 86 5.37 -0.08 -16.39
C SER A 86 6.07 -0.86 -17.50
N PHE A 87 5.70 -0.63 -18.78
CA PHE A 87 6.40 -1.22 -19.92
C PHE A 87 7.73 -0.53 -20.19
N ASP A 88 7.81 0.78 -19.93
CA ASP A 88 9.02 1.57 -20.18
C ASP A 88 10.03 1.44 -19.02
N GLU A 89 9.56 1.29 -17.78
CA GLU A 89 10.38 1.24 -16.58
C GLU A 89 10.12 -0.01 -15.70
N PRO A 90 10.15 -1.24 -16.22
CA PRO A 90 9.75 -2.44 -15.48
C PRO A 90 10.58 -2.67 -14.21
N ASP A 91 11.88 -2.40 -14.24
CA ASP A 91 12.76 -2.57 -13.08
C ASP A 91 12.45 -1.58 -11.96
N LYS A 92 12.09 -0.35 -12.30
CA LYS A 92 11.66 0.66 -11.33
C LYS A 92 10.34 0.26 -10.69
N TYR A 93 9.39 -0.25 -11.50
CA TYR A 93 8.12 -0.78 -10.98
C TYR A 93 8.33 -1.96 -10.04
N HIS A 94 9.21 -2.88 -10.40
CA HIS A 94 9.59 -3.97 -9.51
C HIS A 94 10.20 -3.45 -8.21
N ASN A 95 11.16 -2.55 -8.30
CA ASN A 95 11.85 -2.03 -7.11
C ASN A 95 10.85 -1.33 -6.17
N VAL A 96 10.05 -0.40 -6.66
CA VAL A 96 9.09 0.34 -5.84
C VAL A 96 7.98 -0.58 -5.32
N ASN A 97 7.31 -1.30 -6.22
CA ASN A 97 6.10 -2.04 -5.87
C ASN A 97 6.40 -3.34 -5.10
N VAL A 98 7.46 -4.05 -5.44
CA VAL A 98 7.80 -5.35 -4.83
C VAL A 98 8.74 -5.15 -3.65
N ASN A 99 9.93 -4.57 -3.87
CA ASN A 99 10.91 -4.39 -2.80
C ASN A 99 10.42 -3.41 -1.72
N GLY A 100 9.73 -2.32 -2.12
CA GLY A 100 9.09 -1.41 -1.17
C GLY A 100 8.05 -2.10 -0.29
N THR A 101 7.26 -3.01 -0.85
CA THR A 101 6.32 -3.84 -0.08
C THR A 101 7.06 -4.81 0.84
N GLU A 102 8.13 -5.44 0.36
CA GLU A 102 8.91 -6.35 1.19
C GLU A 102 9.52 -5.63 2.40
N ASN A 103 9.95 -4.37 2.25
CA ASN A 103 10.42 -3.54 3.37
C ASN A 103 9.36 -3.42 4.47
N ILE A 104 8.11 -3.11 4.11
CA ILE A 104 7.00 -3.04 5.06
C ILE A 104 6.75 -4.40 5.75
N LEU A 105 6.80 -5.49 4.99
CA LEU A 105 6.59 -6.85 5.54
C LEU A 105 7.72 -7.27 6.48
N LYS A 106 8.98 -6.94 6.16
CA LYS A 106 10.14 -7.15 7.05
C LYS A 106 9.97 -6.41 8.37
N LEU A 107 9.55 -5.16 8.31
CA LEU A 107 9.32 -4.33 9.51
C LEU A 107 8.11 -4.81 10.30
N SER A 108 7.05 -5.27 9.63
CA SER A 108 5.93 -5.91 10.32
C SER A 108 6.35 -7.17 11.07
N LYS A 109 7.21 -7.99 10.47
CA LYS A 109 7.79 -9.15 11.16
C LYS A 109 8.64 -8.74 12.38
N LYS A 110 9.38 -7.63 12.27
CA LYS A 110 10.23 -7.10 13.35
C LYS A 110 9.44 -6.51 14.50
N HIS A 111 8.41 -5.71 14.19
CA HIS A 111 7.69 -4.87 15.17
C HIS A 111 6.30 -5.39 15.54
N GLY A 112 5.73 -6.33 14.77
CA GLY A 112 4.44 -6.97 15.08
C GLY A 112 3.20 -6.19 14.64
N PHE A 113 3.31 -5.10 13.88
CA PHE A 113 2.14 -4.37 13.38
C PHE A 113 1.41 -5.14 12.26
N LYS A 114 0.13 -4.85 12.09
CA LYS A 114 -0.70 -5.42 11.02
C LYS A 114 -0.50 -4.66 9.71
N VAL A 115 -0.60 -5.36 8.59
CA VAL A 115 -0.45 -4.76 7.26
C VAL A 115 -1.71 -4.97 6.43
N VAL A 116 -2.25 -3.88 5.86
CA VAL A 116 -3.25 -3.94 4.79
C VAL A 116 -2.63 -3.28 3.55
N TYR A 117 -2.47 -4.04 2.47
CA TYR A 117 -1.82 -3.52 1.27
C TYR A 117 -2.73 -3.52 0.04
N ALA A 118 -2.44 -2.61 -0.88
CA ALA A 118 -3.11 -2.50 -2.15
C ALA A 118 -2.56 -3.53 -3.15
N SER A 119 -3.35 -4.57 -3.45
CA SER A 119 -3.25 -5.37 -4.66
C SER A 119 -4.13 -4.76 -5.75
N SER A 120 -4.45 -5.49 -6.79
CA SER A 120 -5.22 -4.99 -7.93
C SER A 120 -5.98 -6.12 -8.61
N SER A 121 -7.14 -5.82 -9.16
CA SER A 121 -7.87 -6.74 -10.05
C SER A 121 -7.07 -7.10 -11.32
N SER A 122 -6.05 -6.31 -11.66
CA SER A 122 -5.15 -6.59 -12.80
C SER A 122 -4.40 -7.93 -12.67
N VAL A 123 -4.29 -8.49 -11.46
CA VAL A 123 -3.68 -9.81 -11.25
C VAL A 123 -4.42 -10.94 -11.97
N TYR A 124 -5.71 -10.75 -12.23
CA TYR A 124 -6.51 -11.76 -12.96
C TYR A 124 -6.26 -11.75 -14.47
N GLY A 125 -5.71 -10.65 -15.03
CA GLY A 125 -5.58 -10.47 -16.47
C GLY A 125 -6.94 -10.42 -17.16
N ASN A 126 -7.08 -11.17 -18.25
CA ASN A 126 -8.36 -11.32 -18.95
C ASN A 126 -9.23 -12.33 -18.21
N PRO A 127 -10.38 -11.94 -17.64
CA PRO A 127 -11.20 -12.83 -16.84
C PRO A 127 -11.85 -13.91 -17.73
N ILE A 128 -11.86 -15.16 -17.23
CA ILE A 128 -12.52 -16.29 -17.88
C ILE A 128 -14.04 -16.23 -17.71
N ARG A 129 -14.49 -15.57 -16.64
CA ARG A 129 -15.91 -15.43 -16.28
C ARG A 129 -16.20 -14.11 -15.55
N ILE A 130 -17.48 -13.73 -15.58
CA ILE A 130 -18.02 -12.60 -14.81
C ILE A 130 -19.23 -13.12 -14.02
N PRO A 131 -19.35 -12.81 -12.70
CA PRO A 131 -18.42 -12.05 -11.87
C PRO A 131 -17.13 -12.81 -11.54
N ILE A 132 -16.02 -12.09 -11.42
CA ILE A 132 -14.72 -12.62 -10.99
C ILE A 132 -14.81 -13.00 -9.51
N LYS A 133 -14.19 -14.12 -9.12
CA LYS A 133 -14.06 -14.57 -7.73
C LYS A 133 -12.60 -14.49 -7.27
N GLU A 134 -12.39 -14.32 -5.97
CA GLU A 134 -11.04 -14.30 -5.39
C GLU A 134 -10.25 -15.59 -5.64
N SER A 135 -10.94 -16.73 -5.80
CA SER A 135 -10.36 -18.04 -6.11
C SER A 135 -9.97 -18.22 -7.59
N ASP A 136 -10.35 -17.29 -8.47
CA ASP A 136 -10.05 -17.42 -9.90
C ASP A 136 -8.54 -17.31 -10.16
N ASP A 137 -8.09 -17.97 -11.22
CA ASP A 137 -6.70 -18.00 -11.62
C ASP A 137 -6.16 -16.59 -11.89
N LYS A 138 -4.90 -16.40 -11.55
CA LYS A 138 -4.18 -15.15 -11.77
C LYS A 138 -3.29 -15.30 -13.00
N ASN A 139 -3.47 -14.40 -13.95
CA ASN A 139 -2.71 -14.37 -15.19
C ASN A 139 -2.41 -12.91 -15.58
N PRO A 140 -1.47 -12.24 -14.89
CA PRO A 140 -1.12 -10.85 -15.19
C PRO A 140 -0.62 -10.71 -16.62
N ILE A 141 -1.04 -9.65 -17.32
CA ILE A 141 -0.76 -9.41 -18.73
C ILE A 141 0.11 -8.17 -18.99
N ASN A 142 0.64 -7.56 -17.95
CA ASN A 142 1.54 -6.41 -18.04
C ASN A 142 2.46 -6.32 -16.83
N PRO A 143 3.59 -5.60 -16.92
CA PRO A 143 4.57 -5.51 -15.82
C PRO A 143 4.00 -4.95 -14.51
N TYR A 144 3.07 -3.98 -14.58
CA TYR A 144 2.37 -3.49 -13.39
C TYR A 144 1.62 -4.61 -12.67
N ALA A 145 0.80 -5.38 -13.40
CA ALA A 145 0.03 -6.49 -12.86
C ALA A 145 0.94 -7.59 -12.28
N GLU A 146 2.07 -7.87 -12.92
CA GLU A 146 3.08 -8.79 -12.41
C GLU A 146 3.64 -8.34 -11.07
N THR A 147 3.92 -7.04 -10.89
CA THR A 147 4.37 -6.53 -9.59
C THR A 147 3.30 -6.70 -8.50
N LYS A 148 2.02 -6.55 -8.84
CA LYS A 148 0.92 -6.78 -7.89
C LYS A 148 0.80 -8.25 -7.50
N LEU A 149 0.96 -9.16 -8.44
CA LEU A 149 0.98 -10.60 -8.14
C LEU A 149 2.17 -10.96 -7.24
N LYS A 150 3.36 -10.45 -7.52
CA LYS A 150 4.56 -10.66 -6.68
C LYS A 150 4.38 -10.13 -5.26
N LYS A 151 3.66 -9.01 -5.08
CA LYS A 151 3.26 -8.53 -3.73
C LYS A 151 2.41 -9.55 -2.99
N GLU A 152 1.45 -10.18 -3.67
CA GLU A 152 0.62 -11.24 -3.07
C GLU A 152 1.45 -12.46 -2.68
N GLU A 153 2.40 -12.88 -3.51
CA GLU A 153 3.32 -13.98 -3.21
C GLU A 153 4.20 -13.67 -1.98
N LEU A 154 4.71 -12.43 -1.88
CA LEU A 154 5.43 -11.95 -0.69
C LEU A 154 4.54 -11.97 0.56
N ALA A 155 3.31 -11.48 0.44
CA ALA A 155 2.36 -11.48 1.55
C ALA A 155 2.08 -12.90 2.06
N ILE A 156 1.90 -13.86 1.17
CA ILE A 156 1.73 -15.29 1.53
C ILE A 156 2.98 -15.81 2.24
N LYS A 157 4.18 -15.52 1.71
CA LYS A 157 5.45 -15.91 2.33
C LYS A 157 5.57 -15.38 3.76
N TYR A 158 5.33 -14.08 3.96
CA TYR A 158 5.44 -13.45 5.28
C TYR A 158 4.32 -13.84 6.23
N SER A 159 3.11 -14.11 5.73
CA SER A 159 2.01 -14.65 6.53
C SER A 159 2.39 -16.01 7.16
N LYS A 160 3.05 -16.88 6.39
CA LYS A 160 3.59 -18.15 6.91
C LYS A 160 4.69 -17.95 7.97
N MET A 161 5.30 -16.78 8.03
CA MET A 161 6.27 -16.38 9.06
C MET A 161 5.63 -15.66 10.26
N GLY A 162 4.29 -15.62 10.33
CA GLY A 162 3.53 -15.01 11.43
C GLY A 162 3.16 -13.54 11.25
N VAL A 163 3.40 -12.94 10.07
CA VAL A 163 2.96 -11.57 9.78
C VAL A 163 1.45 -11.55 9.53
N ASN A 164 0.74 -10.65 10.22
CA ASN A 164 -0.67 -10.43 10.00
C ASN A 164 -0.86 -9.45 8.82
N VAL A 165 -1.17 -10.00 7.65
CA VAL A 165 -1.24 -9.25 6.40
C VAL A 165 -2.50 -9.57 5.61
N ILE A 166 -3.15 -8.52 5.08
CA ILE A 166 -4.34 -8.61 4.23
C ILE A 166 -4.07 -7.81 2.94
N GLY A 167 -4.29 -8.44 1.79
CA GLY A 167 -4.24 -7.80 0.48
C GLY A 167 -5.64 -7.50 -0.02
N LEU A 168 -5.83 -6.32 -0.61
CA LEU A 168 -7.09 -5.90 -1.21
C LEU A 168 -6.89 -5.74 -2.72
N ARG A 169 -7.58 -6.56 -3.53
CA ARG A 169 -7.58 -6.45 -4.98
C ARG A 169 -8.56 -5.37 -5.41
N TYR A 170 -8.07 -4.13 -5.46
CA TYR A 170 -8.89 -3.01 -5.91
C TYR A 170 -9.27 -3.17 -7.37
N PHE A 171 -10.54 -3.00 -7.68
CA PHE A 171 -11.06 -2.74 -9.02
C PHE A 171 -10.97 -1.24 -9.31
N ASN A 172 -11.74 -0.74 -10.27
CA ASN A 172 -11.74 0.69 -10.58
C ASN A 172 -12.36 1.47 -9.42
N VAL A 173 -11.53 2.19 -8.70
CA VAL A 173 -11.94 3.03 -7.56
C VAL A 173 -12.25 4.43 -8.08
N PHE A 174 -13.40 4.97 -7.69
CA PHE A 174 -13.84 6.31 -8.05
C PHE A 174 -14.43 7.04 -6.84
N GLY A 175 -14.44 8.37 -6.90
CA GLY A 175 -14.97 9.22 -5.82
C GLY A 175 -14.53 10.66 -5.99
N LYS A 176 -14.88 11.50 -4.99
CA LYS A 176 -14.51 12.94 -4.94
C LYS A 176 -13.12 13.11 -4.33
#